data_9ae3fc4b84a64340306cf500438a8eb3
#
_entry.id   9ae3fc4b84a64340306cf500438a8eb3
#
_cell.length_a   1.000
_cell.length_b   1.000
_cell.length_c   1.000
_cell.angle_alpha   90.00
_cell.angle_beta   90.00
_cell.angle_gamma   90.00
#
_symmetry.space_group_name_H-M   'P 1'
#
loop_
_entity.id
_entity.type
_entity.pdbx_description
1 polymer ?
#
loop_
_entity_poly.entity_id
_entity_poly.type
_entity_poly.pdbx_seq_one_letter_code
_entity_poly.pdbx_strand_id
1 'polypeptide(L)'
;MLESHLDPKTQLLVAVGAAAAAKCQVCFATLYARANDVEATDQEIHSAVEIADKVAAKSRDFMATFIEETTKGAVAVWGDEAASVPCGCS
;
A
#
# COMPACT_ATOMS: atom_id res chain seq x y z
N MET A 1 -15.24 18.25 0.22
CA MET A 1 -15.38 17.07 -0.03
C MET A 1 -15.70 16.32 1.14
N LEU A 2 -14.93 15.68 1.69
CA LEU A 2 -15.27 14.85 2.72
C LEU A 2 -15.32 15.60 3.97
N GLU A 3 -16.36 15.40 4.72
CA GLU A 3 -16.38 15.87 6.00
C GLU A 3 -15.77 14.85 6.84
N SER A 4 -14.63 15.07 7.40
CA SER A 4 -13.92 14.07 8.16
C SER A 4 -13.70 14.60 9.55
N HIS A 5 -13.77 13.72 10.51
CA HIS A 5 -13.42 14.09 11.88
C HIS A 5 -11.93 14.12 12.09
N LEU A 6 -11.13 13.80 11.05
CA LEU A 6 -9.68 13.85 11.15
C LEU A 6 -9.20 15.24 10.79
N ASP A 7 -8.15 15.69 11.43
CA ASP A 7 -7.56 16.95 11.05
C ASP A 7 -6.87 16.82 9.70
N PRO A 8 -6.57 17.94 9.04
CA PRO A 8 -6.02 17.87 7.67
C PRO A 8 -4.74 17.07 7.55
N LYS A 9 -3.84 17.16 8.53
CA LYS A 9 -2.62 16.41 8.45
C LYS A 9 -2.89 14.92 8.52
N THR A 10 -3.75 14.49 9.43
CA THR A 10 -4.06 13.08 9.55
C THR A 10 -4.77 12.59 8.29
N GLN A 11 -5.68 13.39 7.74
CA GLN A 11 -6.33 13.00 6.50
C GLN A 11 -5.33 12.74 5.40
N LEU A 12 -4.34 13.60 5.27
CA LEU A 12 -3.36 13.44 4.21
C LEU A 12 -2.40 12.30 4.47
N LEU A 13 -2.09 12.02 5.74
CA LEU A 13 -1.28 10.85 6.04
C LEU A 13 -2.01 9.56 5.69
N VAL A 14 -3.30 9.49 5.99
CA VAL A 14 -4.10 8.35 5.61
C VAL A 14 -4.14 8.22 4.09
N ALA A 15 -4.32 9.33 3.39
CA ALA A 15 -4.39 9.31 1.94
C ALA A 15 -3.08 8.89 1.30
N VAL A 16 -1.96 9.36 1.85
CA VAL A 16 -0.65 8.97 1.34
C VAL A 16 -0.45 7.47 1.51
N GLY A 17 -0.81 6.95 2.68
CA GLY A 17 -0.71 5.52 2.91
C GLY A 17 -1.58 4.73 1.95
N ALA A 18 -2.80 5.21 1.72
CA ALA A 18 -3.70 4.53 0.81
C ALA A 18 -3.14 4.52 -0.62
N ALA A 19 -2.54 5.64 -1.04
CA ALA A 19 -1.95 5.71 -2.37
C ALA A 19 -0.79 4.74 -2.52
N ALA A 20 0.01 4.62 -1.46
CA ALA A 20 1.13 3.69 -1.49
C ALA A 20 0.63 2.25 -1.57
N ALA A 21 -0.38 1.92 -0.79
CA ALA A 21 -0.93 0.57 -0.81
C ALA A 21 -1.55 0.24 -2.15
N ALA A 22 -2.20 1.23 -2.77
CA ALA A 22 -2.83 1.03 -4.06
C ALA A 22 -1.84 1.13 -5.21
N LYS A 23 -0.59 1.48 -4.94
CA LYS A 23 0.45 1.61 -5.93
C LYS A 23 0.11 2.63 -7.00
N CYS A 24 -0.51 3.72 -6.58
CA CYS A 24 -0.87 4.79 -7.49
C CYS A 24 0.19 5.87 -7.42
N GLN A 25 1.08 5.88 -8.41
CA GLN A 25 2.20 6.80 -8.37
C GLN A 25 1.76 8.25 -8.47
N VAL A 26 0.82 8.52 -9.36
CA VAL A 26 0.33 9.89 -9.52
C VAL A 26 -0.36 10.36 -8.25
N CYS A 27 -1.15 9.49 -7.65
CA CYS A 27 -1.83 9.83 -6.42
C CYS A 27 -0.83 10.13 -5.32
N PHE A 28 0.20 9.29 -5.21
CA PHE A 28 1.17 9.47 -4.15
C PHE A 28 1.90 10.79 -4.30
N ALA A 29 2.32 11.12 -5.52
CA ALA A 29 3.05 12.36 -5.75
C ALA A 29 2.22 13.58 -5.38
N THR A 30 0.96 13.57 -5.78
CA THR A 30 0.07 14.69 -5.49
C THR A 30 -0.18 14.81 -3.99
N LEU A 31 -0.42 13.68 -3.35
CA LEU A 31 -0.73 13.69 -1.93
C LEU A 31 0.49 14.00 -1.08
N TYR A 32 1.66 13.58 -1.54
CA TYR A 32 2.88 13.93 -0.83
C TYR A 32 3.08 15.45 -0.79
N ALA A 33 2.84 16.10 -1.93
CA ALA A 33 2.96 17.55 -1.97
C ALA A 33 1.97 18.21 -1.02
N ARG A 34 0.74 17.71 -0.98
CA ARG A 34 -0.25 18.27 -0.08
C ARG A 34 0.08 18.01 1.37
N ALA A 35 0.66 16.85 1.66
CA ALA A 35 1.05 16.54 3.03
C ALA A 35 2.12 17.52 3.51
N ASN A 36 3.03 17.90 2.63
CA ASN A 36 4.02 18.89 2.99
C ASN A 36 3.38 20.24 3.29
N ASP A 37 2.30 20.56 2.60
CA ASP A 37 1.62 21.83 2.85
C ASP A 37 0.99 21.91 4.23
N VAL A 38 0.65 20.76 4.81
CA VAL A 38 0.11 20.75 6.17
C VAL A 38 1.16 20.34 7.18
N GLU A 39 2.43 20.47 6.78
CA GLU A 39 3.56 20.29 7.69
C GLU A 39 3.72 18.87 8.23
N ALA A 40 3.29 17.89 7.46
CA ALA A 40 3.59 16.52 7.81
C ALA A 40 5.07 16.29 7.62
N THR A 41 5.70 15.64 8.59
CA THR A 41 7.13 15.39 8.49
C THR A 41 7.39 14.16 7.65
N ASP A 42 8.61 14.07 7.16
CA ASP A 42 8.99 12.88 6.39
C ASP A 42 8.89 11.63 7.23
N GLN A 43 9.15 11.74 8.53
CA GLN A 43 9.00 10.58 9.40
C GLN A 43 7.56 10.14 9.52
N GLU A 44 6.66 11.10 9.60
CA GLU A 44 5.24 10.76 9.65
C GLU A 44 4.78 10.11 8.37
N ILE A 45 5.23 10.64 7.24
CA ILE A 45 4.87 10.09 5.96
C ILE A 45 5.46 8.69 5.80
N HIS A 46 6.70 8.52 6.23
CA HIS A 46 7.34 7.21 6.18
C HIS A 46 6.57 6.19 7.01
N SER A 47 6.13 6.59 8.19
CA SER A 47 5.36 5.68 9.04
C SER A 47 4.04 5.29 8.39
N ALA A 48 3.38 6.26 7.76
CA ALA A 48 2.12 5.96 7.08
C ALA A 48 2.34 4.97 5.95
N VAL A 49 3.41 5.16 5.18
CA VAL A 49 3.72 4.26 4.09
C VAL A 49 4.06 2.87 4.61
N GLU A 50 4.83 2.80 5.68
CA GLU A 50 5.18 1.51 6.25
C GLU A 50 3.97 0.73 6.74
N ILE A 51 3.06 1.42 7.41
CA ILE A 51 1.86 0.77 7.90
C ILE A 51 1.03 0.26 6.72
N ALA A 52 0.90 1.10 5.70
CA ALA A 52 0.13 0.72 4.51
C ALA A 52 0.77 -0.48 3.82
N ASP A 53 2.09 -0.50 3.77
CA ASP A 53 2.78 -1.61 3.12
C ASP A 53 2.56 -2.91 3.87
N LYS A 54 2.57 -2.86 5.19
CA LYS A 54 2.32 -4.05 5.99
C LYS A 54 0.91 -4.58 5.77
N VAL A 55 -0.06 -3.68 5.69
CA VAL A 55 -1.43 -4.09 5.44
C VAL A 55 -1.55 -4.68 4.04
N ALA A 56 -0.91 -4.06 3.05
CA ALA A 56 -0.97 -4.56 1.70
C ALA A 56 -0.31 -5.93 1.58
N ALA A 57 0.79 -6.14 2.30
CA ALA A 57 1.45 -7.43 2.28
C ALA A 57 0.56 -8.52 2.86
N LYS A 58 -0.14 -8.21 3.93
CA LYS A 58 -1.05 -9.17 4.53
C LYS A 58 -2.18 -9.53 3.56
N SER A 59 -2.69 -8.54 2.86
CA SER A 59 -3.73 -8.76 1.88
C SER A 59 -3.23 -9.67 0.76
N ARG A 60 -2.00 -9.48 0.34
CA ARG A 60 -1.41 -10.33 -0.69
C ARG A 60 -1.27 -11.77 -0.18
N ASP A 61 -0.88 -11.94 1.08
CA ASP A 61 -0.75 -13.27 1.64
C ASP A 61 -2.09 -13.99 1.70
N PHE A 62 -3.13 -13.28 2.07
CA PHE A 62 -4.47 -13.88 2.10
C PHE A 62 -4.91 -14.27 0.68
N MET A 63 -4.58 -13.45 -0.31
CA MET A 63 -4.94 -13.76 -1.68
C MET A 63 -4.18 -14.99 -2.16
N ALA A 64 -2.92 -15.10 -1.79
CA ALA A 64 -2.13 -16.29 -2.18
C ALA A 64 -2.75 -17.55 -1.62
N THR A 65 -3.17 -17.51 -0.36
CA THR A 65 -3.80 -18.65 0.26
C THR A 65 -5.12 -18.98 -0.44
N PHE A 66 -5.88 -17.96 -0.76
CA PHE A 66 -7.16 -18.16 -1.43
C PHE A 66 -6.95 -18.82 -2.80
N ILE A 67 -5.94 -18.36 -3.54
CA ILE A 67 -5.66 -18.94 -4.85
C ILE A 67 -5.25 -20.39 -4.71
N GLU A 68 -4.39 -20.66 -3.73
CA GLU A 68 -3.94 -22.01 -3.51
C GLU A 68 -5.10 -22.94 -3.17
N GLU A 69 -5.97 -22.49 -2.28
CA GLU A 69 -7.11 -23.30 -1.88
C GLU A 69 -8.10 -23.48 -3.02
N THR A 70 -8.33 -22.43 -3.80
CA THR A 70 -9.29 -22.50 -4.89
C THR A 70 -8.81 -23.45 -5.98
N THR A 71 -7.52 -23.46 -6.25
CA THR A 71 -6.98 -24.31 -7.30
C THR A 71 -6.46 -25.63 -6.78
N LYS A 72 -6.60 -25.86 -5.48
CA LYS A 72 -6.14 -27.08 -4.83
C LYS A 72 -4.66 -27.33 -5.09
N GLY A 73 -3.91 -26.25 -5.01
CA GLY A 73 -2.46 -26.34 -5.15
C GLY A 73 -1.97 -26.38 -6.58
N ALA A 74 -2.87 -26.30 -7.56
CA ALA A 74 -2.43 -26.35 -8.93
C ALA A 74 -1.70 -25.11 -9.36
N VAL A 75 -2.01 -23.96 -8.73
CA VAL A 75 -1.36 -22.70 -9.05
C VAL A 75 -0.67 -22.21 -7.81
N ALA A 76 0.64 -22.03 -7.89
CA ALA A 76 1.39 -21.47 -6.77
C ALA A 76 1.69 -20.02 -7.08
N VAL A 77 1.36 -19.16 -6.15
CA VAL A 77 1.51 -17.75 -6.35
C VAL A 77 2.28 -17.19 -5.19
N TRP A 78 3.22 -16.37 -5.43
CA TRP A 78 3.99 -15.69 -4.40
C TRP A 78 4.71 -16.62 -3.46
N GLY A 79 5.13 -17.77 -3.95
CA GLY A 79 5.99 -18.62 -3.16
C GLY A 79 7.42 -18.15 -3.26
N ASP A 80 8.33 -18.97 -2.79
CA ASP A 80 9.72 -18.61 -2.83
C ASP A 80 10.18 -18.40 -4.25
N GLU A 81 9.68 -19.19 -5.16
CA GLU A 81 10.05 -19.01 -6.54
C GLU A 81 9.57 -17.71 -7.07
N ALA A 82 8.37 -17.32 -6.66
CA ALA A 82 7.82 -16.07 -7.12
C ALA A 82 8.69 -14.93 -6.67
N ALA A 83 9.22 -15.04 -5.47
CA ALA A 83 10.06 -13.99 -4.97
C ALA A 83 11.33 -13.88 -5.78
N SER A 84 11.78 -14.93 -6.37
CA SER A 84 13.00 -14.89 -7.13
C SER A 84 12.76 -14.60 -8.60
N VAL A 85 11.54 -14.60 -9.04
CA VAL A 85 11.23 -14.33 -10.41
C VAL A 85 11.33 -12.85 -10.64
N PRO A 86 12.05 -12.49 -11.59
CA PRO A 86 12.16 -11.09 -11.86
C PRO A 86 10.86 -10.67 -12.37
N CYS A 87 10.22 -10.36 -12.11
CA CYS A 87 9.09 -10.05 -12.46
C CYS A 87 8.86 -9.20 -13.36
N GLY A 88 9.24 -9.50 -13.69
CA GLY A 88 9.02 -8.89 -14.43
C GLY A 88 8.12 -8.24 -14.58
N CYS A 89 8.02 -8.48 -14.34
CA CYS A 89 7.49 -8.09 -14.56
C CYS A 89 7.22 -7.25 -14.41
N SER A 90 7.35 -7.13 -14.37
CA SER A 90 7.20 -6.47 -14.38
C SER A 90 6.95 -5.89 -14.27
#